data_0a255327bd45bb3876a5885092250eb0
#
_entry.id   0a255327bd45bb3876a5885092250eb0
#
_cell.length_a   1.000
_cell.length_b   1.000
_cell.length_c   1.000
_cell.angle_alpha   90.00
_cell.angle_beta   90.00
_cell.angle_gamma   90.00
#
_symmetry.space_group_name_H-M   'P 1'
#
loop_
_entity.id
_entity.type
_entity.pdbx_description
1 polymer ?
#
loop_
_entity_poly.entity_id
_entity_poly.type
_entity_poly.pdbx_seq_one_letter_code
_entity_poly.pdbx_strand_id
1 'polypeptide(L)'
;RTLAQASSVSETRDLAGGIVSAAPEWIPPAIALFIVALGFIIWNSTRLRGGVGIKLVSISLKTAAILLICFCLINPMRKGERAKPQENVVPILIDNSQSMQLKAPGSSADRLAEVKSSLNRSEAWRTRLEQDFDVRQYTFGRRVEKVNEASQADASETATSLFKALDTLQKRLASRPLAGLLLFTDGNLTDSGY
;
A
#
# COMPACT_ATOMS: atom_id res chain seq x y z
N ARG A 1 -10.54 -16.41 -31.46
CA ARG A 1 -9.10 -16.56 -31.07
C ARG A 1 -8.34 -15.23 -30.99
N THR A 2 -8.88 -14.13 -31.49
CA THR A 2 -8.20 -12.80 -31.58
C THR A 2 -8.43 -11.88 -30.37
N LEU A 3 -9.46 -12.11 -29.55
CA LEU A 3 -9.76 -11.29 -28.36
C LEU A 3 -8.96 -11.67 -27.11
N ALA A 4 -8.47 -12.92 -27.03
CA ALA A 4 -7.65 -13.40 -25.91
C ALA A 4 -6.18 -12.91 -25.94
N GLN A 5 -5.68 -12.52 -27.12
CA GLN A 5 -4.31 -12.01 -27.27
C GLN A 5 -4.19 -10.52 -26.94
N ALA A 6 -5.28 -9.75 -27.04
CA ALA A 6 -5.27 -8.34 -26.71
C ALA A 6 -5.24 -8.07 -25.18
N SER A 7 -5.81 -8.99 -24.38
CA SER A 7 -5.79 -8.89 -22.91
C SER A 7 -4.42 -9.24 -22.31
N SER A 8 -3.67 -10.15 -22.91
CA SER A 8 -2.36 -10.56 -22.40
C SER A 8 -1.24 -9.53 -22.66
N VAL A 9 -1.39 -8.68 -23.67
CA VAL A 9 -0.42 -7.62 -23.99
C VAL A 9 -0.60 -6.39 -23.10
N SER A 10 -1.80 -6.14 -22.58
CA SER A 10 -2.06 -5.07 -21.63
C SER A 10 -1.57 -5.42 -20.21
N GLU A 11 -1.62 -6.70 -19.84
CA GLU A 11 -1.27 -7.18 -18.49
C GLU A 11 0.25 -7.20 -18.24
N THR A 12 1.05 -7.46 -19.27
CA THR A 12 2.53 -7.46 -19.16
C THR A 12 3.15 -6.05 -19.11
N ARG A 13 2.42 -5.01 -19.50
CA ARG A 13 2.86 -3.61 -19.37
C ARG A 13 2.64 -2.99 -17.98
N ASP A 14 1.81 -3.60 -17.16
CA ASP A 14 1.46 -3.08 -15.83
C ASP A 14 2.48 -3.40 -14.73
N LEU A 15 3.49 -4.25 -15.00
CA LEU A 15 4.50 -4.68 -14.02
C LEU A 15 5.74 -3.76 -13.91
N ALA A 16 5.91 -2.81 -14.81
CA ALA A 16 6.95 -1.81 -14.68
C ALA A 16 6.29 -0.49 -14.23
N GLY A 17 6.56 -0.02 -13.02
CA GLY A 17 6.07 1.25 -12.46
C GLY A 17 6.30 2.45 -13.40
N GLY A 18 5.61 2.45 -14.52
CA GLY A 18 5.71 3.41 -15.61
C GLY A 18 4.78 4.61 -15.38
N ILE A 19 5.19 5.76 -15.90
CA ILE A 19 4.33 6.94 -16.04
C ILE A 19 3.22 6.56 -17.02
N VAL A 20 1.98 6.51 -16.54
CA VAL A 20 0.78 6.25 -17.35
C VAL A 20 0.02 7.55 -17.49
N SER A 21 -0.40 7.90 -18.73
CA SER A 21 -1.28 9.05 -18.93
C SER A 21 -2.69 8.73 -18.38
N ALA A 22 -3.26 9.65 -17.61
CA ALA A 22 -4.60 9.51 -17.07
C ALA A 22 -5.69 9.50 -18.16
N ALA A 23 -5.37 10.03 -19.33
CA ALA A 23 -6.28 10.15 -20.47
C ALA A 23 -5.53 9.87 -21.79
N PRO A 24 -5.31 8.56 -22.14
CA PRO A 24 -4.55 8.19 -23.34
C PRO A 24 -5.23 8.67 -24.65
N GLU A 25 -6.52 8.94 -24.63
CA GLU A 25 -7.29 9.50 -25.72
C GLU A 25 -6.84 10.92 -26.13
N TRP A 26 -6.18 11.66 -25.23
CA TRP A 26 -5.68 13.02 -25.51
C TRP A 26 -4.27 13.04 -26.10
N ILE A 27 -3.60 11.90 -26.22
CA ILE A 27 -2.28 11.81 -26.83
C ILE A 27 -2.29 12.20 -28.31
N PRO A 28 -3.20 11.66 -29.17
CA PRO A 28 -3.27 12.05 -30.57
C PRO A 28 -3.59 13.55 -30.79
N PRO A 29 -4.60 14.15 -30.12
CA PRO A 29 -4.86 15.58 -30.27
C PRO A 29 -3.73 16.46 -29.72
N ALA A 30 -3.03 16.04 -28.66
CA ALA A 30 -1.87 16.77 -28.14
C ALA A 30 -0.71 16.80 -29.16
N ILE A 31 -0.43 15.70 -29.83
CA ILE A 31 0.56 15.60 -30.89
C ILE A 31 0.17 16.48 -32.08
N ALA A 32 -1.09 16.43 -32.50
CA ALA A 32 -1.58 17.26 -33.59
C ALA A 32 -1.47 18.76 -33.26
N LEU A 33 -1.86 19.16 -32.06
CA LEU A 33 -1.71 20.54 -31.58
C LEU A 33 -0.26 20.99 -31.56
N PHE A 34 0.67 20.13 -31.11
CA PHE A 34 2.09 20.40 -31.09
C PHE A 34 2.65 20.64 -32.50
N ILE A 35 2.28 19.80 -33.48
CA ILE A 35 2.75 19.92 -34.88
C ILE A 35 2.23 21.23 -35.50
N VAL A 36 0.95 21.53 -35.33
CA VAL A 36 0.33 22.76 -35.85
C VAL A 36 0.99 24.00 -35.23
N ALA A 37 1.19 23.99 -33.92
CA ALA A 37 1.82 25.10 -33.21
C ALA A 37 3.30 25.30 -33.63
N LEU A 38 4.02 24.19 -33.82
CA LEU A 38 5.40 24.25 -34.31
C LEU A 38 5.47 24.86 -35.72
N GLY A 39 4.61 24.44 -36.63
CA GLY A 39 4.45 24.99 -37.96
C GLY A 39 4.19 26.52 -37.94
N PHE A 40 3.28 26.93 -37.05
CA PHE A 40 2.95 28.34 -36.87
C PHE A 40 4.11 29.16 -36.31
N ILE A 41 4.87 28.61 -35.35
CA ILE A 41 6.08 29.25 -34.79
C ILE A 41 7.13 29.45 -35.90
N ILE A 42 7.41 28.43 -36.71
CA ILE A 42 8.37 28.50 -37.82
C ILE A 42 7.90 29.55 -38.82
N TRP A 43 6.64 29.53 -39.25
CA TRP A 43 6.10 30.50 -40.16
C TRP A 43 6.21 31.94 -39.63
N ASN A 44 5.82 32.17 -38.39
CA ASN A 44 5.89 33.48 -37.78
C ASN A 44 7.35 33.98 -37.57
N SER A 45 8.30 33.07 -37.31
CA SER A 45 9.67 33.39 -37.09
C SER A 45 10.38 33.93 -38.36
N THR A 46 9.91 33.51 -39.56
CA THR A 46 10.42 34.00 -40.85
C THR A 46 10.07 35.48 -41.09
N ARG A 47 9.00 35.98 -40.46
CA ARG A 47 8.53 37.36 -40.59
C ARG A 47 9.15 38.33 -39.57
N LEU A 48 9.84 37.83 -38.54
CA LEU A 48 10.47 38.67 -37.52
C LEU A 48 11.70 39.37 -38.08
N ARG A 49 11.71 40.72 -38.08
CA ARG A 49 12.86 41.57 -38.37
C ARG A 49 13.69 41.77 -37.11
N GLY A 50 14.62 40.89 -36.83
CA GLY A 50 15.49 40.96 -35.64
C GLY A 50 16.78 40.16 -35.83
N GLY A 51 17.78 40.41 -34.98
CA GLY A 51 19.03 39.65 -34.97
C GLY A 51 18.79 38.17 -34.67
N VAL A 52 19.70 37.32 -35.16
CA VAL A 52 19.60 35.85 -35.03
C VAL A 52 19.40 35.41 -33.57
N GLY A 53 20.08 36.07 -32.63
CA GLY A 53 19.95 35.74 -31.18
C GLY A 53 18.54 35.94 -30.63
N ILE A 54 17.88 37.07 -30.98
CA ILE A 54 16.50 37.37 -30.53
C ILE A 54 15.52 36.38 -31.11
N LYS A 55 15.70 35.94 -32.36
CA LYS A 55 14.88 34.95 -33.03
C LYS A 55 14.99 33.60 -32.32
N LEU A 56 16.19 33.16 -32.00
CA LEU A 56 16.44 31.89 -31.31
C LEU A 56 15.79 31.86 -29.91
N VAL A 57 16.00 32.93 -29.13
CA VAL A 57 15.37 33.03 -27.78
C VAL A 57 13.83 33.00 -27.87
N SER A 58 13.26 33.76 -28.84
CA SER A 58 11.80 33.80 -29.02
C SER A 58 11.22 32.43 -29.43
N ILE A 59 11.87 31.71 -30.34
CA ILE A 59 11.45 30.36 -30.77
C ILE A 59 11.56 29.39 -29.61
N SER A 60 12.68 29.38 -28.88
CA SER A 60 12.93 28.51 -27.74
C SER A 60 11.85 28.68 -26.64
N LEU A 61 11.55 29.92 -26.27
CA LEU A 61 10.54 30.23 -25.24
C LEU A 61 9.15 29.80 -25.67
N LYS A 62 8.76 30.04 -26.93
CA LYS A 62 7.45 29.60 -27.44
C LYS A 62 7.34 28.10 -27.53
N THR A 63 8.38 27.40 -27.96
CA THR A 63 8.42 25.95 -28.02
C THR A 63 8.32 25.33 -26.61
N ALA A 64 9.06 25.89 -25.64
CA ALA A 64 8.98 25.46 -24.25
C ALA A 64 7.58 25.63 -23.65
N ALA A 65 6.89 26.75 -23.93
CA ALA A 65 5.53 26.99 -23.48
C ALA A 65 4.53 25.96 -24.05
N ILE A 66 4.65 25.63 -25.34
CA ILE A 66 3.79 24.63 -25.99
C ILE A 66 4.05 23.23 -25.43
N LEU A 67 5.33 22.86 -25.23
CA LEU A 67 5.68 21.60 -24.61
C LEU A 67 5.10 21.47 -23.19
N LEU A 68 5.13 22.55 -22.41
CA LEU A 68 4.51 22.58 -21.08
C LEU A 68 3.01 22.36 -21.15
N ILE A 69 2.32 23.01 -22.09
CA ILE A 69 0.88 22.84 -22.29
C ILE A 69 0.57 21.40 -22.69
N CYS A 70 1.29 20.83 -23.65
CA CYS A 70 1.12 19.43 -24.05
C CYS A 70 1.37 18.44 -22.89
N PHE A 71 2.40 18.72 -22.08
CA PHE A 71 2.69 17.94 -20.91
C PHE A 71 1.55 17.98 -19.88
N CYS A 72 0.98 19.15 -19.63
CA CYS A 72 -0.18 19.30 -18.76
C CYS A 72 -1.44 18.60 -19.34
N LEU A 73 -1.61 18.62 -20.66
CA LEU A 73 -2.76 17.98 -21.33
C LEU A 73 -2.71 16.44 -21.20
N ILE A 74 -1.51 15.87 -21.28
CA ILE A 74 -1.29 14.42 -21.14
C ILE A 74 -1.54 13.96 -19.70
N ASN A 75 -1.46 14.88 -18.71
CA ASN A 75 -1.67 14.62 -17.28
C ASN A 75 -0.97 13.34 -16.80
N PRO A 76 0.38 13.32 -16.83
CA PRO A 76 1.12 12.11 -16.45
C PRO A 76 0.88 11.81 -14.98
N MET A 77 0.22 10.70 -14.69
CA MET A 77 0.04 10.17 -13.34
C MET A 77 1.05 9.06 -13.08
N ARG A 78 1.68 9.08 -11.92
CA ARG A 78 2.35 7.89 -11.42
C ARG A 78 1.26 6.96 -10.89
N LYS A 79 1.14 5.76 -11.46
CA LYS A 79 0.39 4.69 -10.81
C LYS A 79 1.11 4.39 -9.49
N GLY A 80 0.63 4.95 -8.39
CA GLY A 80 0.86 4.35 -7.10
C GLY A 80 0.08 3.03 -7.10
N GLU A 81 0.75 1.91 -6.90
CA GLU A 81 0.08 0.67 -6.55
C GLU A 81 -0.75 0.95 -5.30
N ARG A 82 -2.03 1.23 -5.48
CA ARG A 82 -2.97 1.10 -4.37
C ARG A 82 -3.06 -0.39 -4.13
N ALA A 83 -2.48 -0.84 -3.03
CA ALA A 83 -2.72 -2.18 -2.54
C ALA A 83 -4.23 -2.42 -2.60
N LYS A 84 -4.63 -3.48 -3.28
CA LYS A 84 -6.06 -3.84 -3.34
C LYS A 84 -6.51 -4.02 -1.89
N PRO A 85 -7.66 -3.45 -1.50
CA PRO A 85 -8.19 -3.66 -0.17
C PRO A 85 -8.17 -5.16 0.16
N GLN A 86 -7.72 -5.54 1.37
CA GLN A 86 -7.63 -6.92 1.86
C GLN A 86 -6.62 -7.84 1.14
N GLU A 87 -5.74 -7.32 0.29
CA GLU A 87 -4.66 -8.12 -0.30
C GLU A 87 -3.53 -8.37 0.71
N ASN A 88 -3.20 -7.35 1.49
CA ASN A 88 -2.18 -7.42 2.53
C ASN A 88 -2.77 -7.97 3.85
N VAL A 89 -2.04 -8.87 4.48
CA VAL A 89 -2.46 -9.49 5.73
C VAL A 89 -1.87 -8.74 6.93
N VAL A 90 -2.72 -8.50 7.95
CA VAL A 90 -2.29 -8.01 9.27
C VAL A 90 -2.64 -9.07 10.31
N PRO A 91 -1.69 -9.93 10.71
CA PRO A 91 -1.91 -10.83 11.82
C PRO A 91 -1.91 -10.07 13.16
N ILE A 92 -2.87 -10.40 14.01
CA ILE A 92 -2.94 -9.98 15.40
C ILE A 92 -2.59 -11.18 16.24
N LEU A 93 -1.52 -11.07 17.02
CA LEU A 93 -1.02 -12.12 17.87
C LEU A 93 -1.28 -11.79 19.34
N ILE A 94 -2.04 -12.61 20.02
CA ILE A 94 -2.51 -12.41 21.40
C ILE A 94 -1.84 -13.46 22.28
N ASP A 95 -1.15 -13.01 23.32
CA ASP A 95 -0.59 -13.88 24.33
C ASP A 95 -1.68 -14.55 25.13
N ASN A 96 -1.68 -15.88 25.13
CA ASN A 96 -2.65 -16.70 25.86
C ASN A 96 -2.04 -17.33 27.14
N SER A 97 -0.92 -16.80 27.63
CA SER A 97 -0.28 -17.30 28.84
C SER A 97 -1.01 -16.88 30.12
N GLN A 98 -0.81 -17.66 31.17
CA GLN A 98 -1.42 -17.38 32.48
C GLN A 98 -1.01 -16.02 33.07
N SER A 99 0.14 -15.47 32.69
CA SER A 99 0.57 -14.14 33.14
C SER A 99 -0.35 -13.00 32.65
N MET A 100 -1.10 -13.23 31.57
CA MET A 100 -2.10 -12.29 31.07
C MET A 100 -3.36 -12.17 31.97
N GLN A 101 -3.55 -13.08 32.94
CA GLN A 101 -4.59 -12.98 33.97
C GLN A 101 -4.21 -11.98 35.07
N LEU A 102 -2.93 -11.58 35.14
CA LEU A 102 -2.48 -10.61 36.12
C LEU A 102 -2.97 -9.20 35.77
N LYS A 103 -3.29 -8.41 36.79
CA LYS A 103 -3.67 -7.02 36.63
C LYS A 103 -2.43 -6.14 36.42
N ALA A 104 -2.56 -5.15 35.55
CA ALA A 104 -1.56 -4.10 35.46
C ALA A 104 -1.61 -3.17 36.69
N PRO A 105 -0.50 -2.59 37.14
CA PRO A 105 -0.51 -1.62 38.22
C PRO A 105 -1.47 -0.46 37.90
N GLY A 106 -2.47 -0.24 38.76
CA GLY A 106 -3.48 0.80 38.57
C GLY A 106 -4.70 0.43 37.72
N SER A 107 -4.75 -0.79 37.16
CA SER A 107 -5.93 -1.29 36.45
C SER A 107 -6.84 -2.14 37.33
N SER A 108 -8.15 -2.03 37.11
CA SER A 108 -9.15 -2.87 37.74
C SER A 108 -9.37 -4.21 37.01
N ALA A 109 -9.04 -4.24 35.72
CA ALA A 109 -9.19 -5.42 34.84
C ALA A 109 -7.85 -6.16 34.72
N ASP A 110 -7.91 -7.44 34.34
CA ASP A 110 -6.76 -8.22 33.93
C ASP A 110 -6.26 -7.79 32.53
N ARG A 111 -4.99 -8.03 32.24
CA ARG A 111 -4.37 -7.65 30.96
C ARG A 111 -5.10 -8.24 29.76
N LEU A 112 -5.55 -9.49 29.88
CA LEU A 112 -6.29 -10.16 28.80
C LEU A 112 -7.65 -9.48 28.55
N ALA A 113 -8.36 -9.05 29.61
CA ALA A 113 -9.61 -8.33 29.47
C ALA A 113 -9.43 -6.96 28.79
N GLU A 114 -8.33 -6.25 29.08
CA GLU A 114 -7.99 -4.99 28.40
C GLU A 114 -7.71 -5.23 26.91
N VAL A 115 -6.96 -6.29 26.57
CA VAL A 115 -6.70 -6.67 25.17
C VAL A 115 -8.01 -7.03 24.45
N LYS A 116 -8.89 -7.82 25.08
CA LYS A 116 -10.19 -8.18 24.52
C LYS A 116 -11.06 -6.94 24.27
N SER A 117 -11.09 -6.00 25.19
CA SER A 117 -11.84 -4.75 25.03
C SER A 117 -11.30 -3.90 23.88
N SER A 118 -9.98 -3.78 23.78
CA SER A 118 -9.30 -3.02 22.72
C SER A 118 -9.47 -3.66 21.34
N LEU A 119 -9.61 -4.98 21.27
CA LEU A 119 -9.80 -5.74 20.03
C LEU A 119 -11.27 -5.95 19.67
N ASN A 120 -12.18 -5.33 20.40
CA ASN A 120 -13.59 -5.41 20.09
C ASN A 120 -13.86 -4.84 18.70
N ARG A 121 -14.72 -5.52 17.91
CA ARG A 121 -15.09 -5.08 16.56
C ARG A 121 -15.81 -3.73 16.51
N SER A 122 -16.39 -3.29 17.63
CA SER A 122 -17.03 -1.97 17.73
C SER A 122 -16.04 -0.80 17.76
N GLU A 123 -14.76 -1.07 17.98
CA GLU A 123 -13.70 -0.04 17.99
C GLU A 123 -13.47 0.51 16.57
N ALA A 124 -13.49 1.82 16.44
CA ALA A 124 -13.38 2.51 15.14
C ALA A 124 -12.08 2.19 14.39
N TRP A 125 -10.96 2.04 15.11
CA TRP A 125 -9.67 1.69 14.52
C TRP A 125 -9.68 0.26 13.93
N ARG A 126 -10.39 -0.65 14.60
CA ARG A 126 -10.53 -2.04 14.17
C ARG A 126 -11.32 -2.14 12.88
N THR A 127 -12.43 -1.43 12.80
CA THR A 127 -13.26 -1.36 11.58
C THR A 127 -12.45 -0.83 10.39
N ARG A 128 -11.65 0.23 10.60
CA ARG A 128 -10.79 0.77 9.54
C ARG A 128 -9.71 -0.23 9.10
N LEU A 129 -9.11 -0.92 10.05
CA LEU A 129 -8.09 -1.93 9.74
C LEU A 129 -8.67 -3.06 8.89
N GLU A 130 -9.89 -3.52 9.19
CA GLU A 130 -10.58 -4.58 8.44
C GLU A 130 -11.07 -4.12 7.05
N GLN A 131 -11.25 -2.81 6.83
CA GLN A 131 -11.57 -2.26 5.51
C GLN A 131 -10.39 -2.33 4.54
N ASP A 132 -9.18 -2.07 5.06
CA ASP A 132 -7.99 -1.94 4.23
C ASP A 132 -7.16 -3.24 4.15
N PHE A 133 -7.23 -4.10 5.18
CA PHE A 133 -6.37 -5.27 5.35
C PHE A 133 -7.15 -6.55 5.66
N ASP A 134 -6.59 -7.71 5.27
CA ASP A 134 -7.05 -9.03 5.72
C ASP A 134 -6.55 -9.28 7.15
N VAL A 135 -7.38 -8.97 8.13
CA VAL A 135 -7.02 -9.07 9.55
C VAL A 135 -7.26 -10.49 10.05
N ARG A 136 -6.21 -11.12 10.56
CA ARG A 136 -6.26 -12.49 11.10
C ARG A 136 -5.81 -12.52 12.53
N GLN A 137 -6.61 -13.13 13.39
CA GLN A 137 -6.28 -13.26 14.80
C GLN A 137 -5.70 -14.63 15.12
N TYR A 138 -4.70 -14.60 15.99
CA TYR A 138 -4.03 -15.79 16.51
C TYR A 138 -3.78 -15.62 17.99
N THR A 139 -3.94 -16.69 18.74
CA THR A 139 -3.42 -16.81 20.10
C THR A 139 -2.11 -17.56 20.08
N PHE A 140 -1.20 -17.22 20.99
CA PHE A 140 0.04 -17.94 21.16
C PHE A 140 0.33 -18.22 22.63
N GLY A 141 0.99 -19.32 22.86
CA GLY A 141 1.50 -19.81 24.11
C GLY A 141 2.58 -20.83 23.76
N ARG A 142 2.34 -22.11 23.99
CA ARG A 142 3.17 -23.21 23.46
C ARG A 142 2.99 -23.42 21.97
N ARG A 143 1.82 -23.09 21.42
CA ARG A 143 1.42 -23.25 20.02
C ARG A 143 0.72 -21.98 19.53
N VAL A 144 0.68 -21.84 18.21
CA VAL A 144 -0.07 -20.76 17.56
C VAL A 144 -1.38 -21.34 17.05
N GLU A 145 -2.47 -20.81 17.54
CA GLU A 145 -3.81 -21.19 17.13
C GLU A 145 -4.54 -20.02 16.48
N LYS A 146 -5.22 -20.29 15.37
CA LYS A 146 -6.04 -19.28 14.71
C LYS A 146 -7.36 -19.15 15.47
N VAL A 147 -7.72 -17.93 15.82
CA VAL A 147 -8.99 -17.61 16.47
C VAL A 147 -9.81 -16.65 15.61
N ASN A 148 -11.12 -16.73 15.71
CA ASN A 148 -12.00 -15.82 14.99
C ASN A 148 -12.21 -14.51 15.74
N GLU A 149 -12.12 -14.56 17.07
CA GLU A 149 -12.31 -13.42 17.96
C GLU A 149 -11.34 -13.50 19.14
N ALA A 150 -10.93 -12.33 19.65
CA ALA A 150 -10.10 -12.23 20.84
C ALA A 150 -10.78 -12.80 22.10
N SER A 151 -12.11 -12.90 22.10
CA SER A 151 -12.90 -13.52 23.18
C SER A 151 -12.53 -14.97 23.44
N GLN A 152 -12.01 -15.69 22.43
CA GLN A 152 -11.60 -17.09 22.52
C GLN A 152 -10.27 -17.30 23.28
N ALA A 153 -9.50 -16.25 23.53
CA ALA A 153 -8.31 -16.34 24.39
C ALA A 153 -8.75 -16.52 25.84
N ASP A 154 -8.24 -17.51 26.55
CA ASP A 154 -8.63 -17.88 27.92
C ASP A 154 -7.47 -17.77 28.94
N ALA A 155 -6.28 -17.38 28.48
CA ALA A 155 -5.05 -17.32 29.25
C ALA A 155 -4.72 -18.63 29.99
N SER A 156 -4.94 -19.75 29.32
CA SER A 156 -4.74 -21.09 29.90
C SER A 156 -3.34 -21.65 29.70
N GLU A 157 -2.55 -21.06 28.80
CA GLU A 157 -1.21 -21.56 28.44
C GLU A 157 -0.16 -21.25 29.52
N THR A 158 0.64 -22.27 29.85
CA THR A 158 1.68 -22.16 30.89
C THR A 158 3.03 -21.63 30.39
N ALA A 159 3.17 -21.40 29.09
CA ALA A 159 4.40 -20.93 28.47
C ALA A 159 4.11 -19.93 27.37
N THR A 160 5.06 -18.98 27.18
CA THR A 160 4.99 -17.94 26.14
C THR A 160 6.17 -18.11 25.20
N SER A 161 5.96 -18.78 24.08
CA SER A 161 6.98 -19.07 23.06
C SER A 161 6.82 -18.11 21.87
N LEU A 162 7.26 -16.87 22.03
CA LEU A 162 7.08 -15.82 21.02
C LEU A 162 7.88 -16.09 19.74
N PHE A 163 9.17 -16.47 19.86
CA PHE A 163 10.01 -16.69 18.69
C PHE A 163 9.50 -17.85 17.83
N LYS A 164 9.04 -18.91 18.46
CA LYS A 164 8.42 -20.04 17.78
C LYS A 164 7.09 -19.65 17.13
N ALA A 165 6.33 -18.75 17.77
CA ALA A 165 5.09 -18.24 17.22
C ALA A 165 5.35 -17.40 15.96
N LEU A 166 6.34 -16.52 15.98
CA LEU A 166 6.74 -15.70 14.84
C LEU A 166 7.24 -16.56 13.67
N ASP A 167 8.09 -17.55 13.91
CA ASP A 167 8.55 -18.50 12.88
C ASP A 167 7.37 -19.25 12.25
N THR A 168 6.43 -19.70 13.08
CA THR A 168 5.23 -20.40 12.60
C THR A 168 4.35 -19.49 11.74
N LEU A 169 4.16 -18.23 12.14
CA LEU A 169 3.39 -17.25 11.37
C LEU A 169 4.08 -16.91 10.06
N GLN A 170 5.39 -16.70 10.07
CA GLN A 170 6.17 -16.45 8.88
C GLN A 170 5.97 -17.57 7.84
N LYS A 171 6.05 -18.82 8.27
CA LYS A 171 5.84 -19.99 7.41
C LYS A 171 4.39 -20.08 6.89
N ARG A 172 3.41 -19.81 7.75
CA ARG A 172 1.98 -19.85 7.38
C ARG A 172 1.56 -18.74 6.42
N LEU A 173 2.20 -17.59 6.52
CA LEU A 173 1.86 -16.40 5.73
C LEU A 173 2.85 -16.10 4.60
N ALA A 174 3.82 -17.00 4.33
CA ALA A 174 4.87 -16.81 3.33
C ALA A 174 4.35 -16.54 1.90
N SER A 175 3.12 -16.99 1.58
CA SER A 175 2.51 -16.79 0.27
C SER A 175 1.70 -15.49 0.15
N ARG A 176 1.62 -14.68 1.22
CA ARG A 176 0.83 -13.45 1.24
C ARG A 176 1.67 -12.26 1.68
N PRO A 177 1.44 -11.06 1.08
CA PRO A 177 2.13 -9.86 1.52
C PRO A 177 1.65 -9.46 2.92
N LEU A 178 2.62 -9.29 3.83
CA LEU A 178 2.39 -8.82 5.19
C LEU A 178 2.49 -7.30 5.22
N ALA A 179 1.45 -6.62 5.73
CA ALA A 179 1.48 -5.18 5.97
C ALA A 179 2.15 -4.84 7.32
N GLY A 180 2.00 -5.70 8.31
CA GLY A 180 2.54 -5.54 9.65
C GLY A 180 2.04 -6.63 10.59
N LEU A 181 2.51 -6.62 11.83
CA LEU A 181 2.09 -7.52 12.90
C LEU A 181 1.67 -6.69 14.11
N LEU A 182 0.51 -6.98 14.67
CA LEU A 182 0.08 -6.46 15.97
C LEU A 182 0.30 -7.54 17.02
N LEU A 183 1.13 -7.21 18.03
CA LEU A 183 1.48 -8.14 19.11
C LEU A 183 0.94 -7.60 20.44
N PHE A 184 0.17 -8.41 21.15
CA PHE A 184 -0.34 -8.16 22.48
C PHE A 184 0.25 -9.19 23.45
N THR A 185 1.18 -8.77 24.28
CA THR A 185 1.90 -9.60 25.26
C THR A 185 2.28 -8.77 26.47
N ASP A 186 2.50 -9.42 27.61
CA ASP A 186 3.05 -8.76 28.80
C ASP A 186 4.60 -8.73 28.81
N GLY A 187 5.23 -9.31 27.76
CA GLY A 187 6.67 -9.35 27.60
C GLY A 187 7.37 -10.45 28.42
N ASN A 188 6.65 -11.28 29.15
CA ASN A 188 7.22 -12.38 29.92
C ASN A 188 7.40 -13.62 29.03
N LEU A 189 8.57 -13.75 28.43
CA LEU A 189 8.89 -14.82 27.48
C LEU A 189 9.52 -16.03 28.19
N THR A 190 9.09 -17.24 27.80
CA THR A 190 9.67 -18.50 28.31
C THR A 190 10.62 -19.15 27.32
N ASP A 191 10.67 -18.69 26.07
CA ASP A 191 11.58 -19.15 25.02
C ASP A 191 12.81 -18.26 24.84
N SER A 192 13.43 -17.83 25.95
CA SER A 192 14.72 -17.12 25.92
C SER A 192 15.84 -18.09 25.50
N GLY A 193 15.89 -18.39 24.22
CA GLY A 193 16.83 -19.38 23.73
C GLY A 193 17.31 -19.11 22.32
N TYR A 194 18.25 -18.23 22.14
CA TYR A 194 19.30 -18.31 21.15
C TYR A 194 20.62 -18.21 21.88
#